data_a18a46841d3654dc0482db97f8fe260c
#
_entry.id   a18a46841d3654dc0482db97f8fe260c
#
_cell.length_a   1.000
_cell.length_b   1.000
_cell.length_c   1.000
_cell.angle_alpha   90.00
_cell.angle_beta   90.00
_cell.angle_gamma   90.00
#
_symmetry.space_group_name_H-M   'P 1'
#
loop_
_entity.id
_entity.type
_entity.pdbx_description
1 polymer ?
#
loop_
_entity_poly.entity_id
_entity_poly.type
_entity_poly.pdbx_seq_one_letter_code
_entity_poly.pdbx_strand_id
1 'polypeptide(L)'
;MSVSVVIRTTKTLTPQAVFDHLMTRGEQIVITSDEFPSAKLGTYLKALRGIEINEEPEGYEVRVCSYASVADLQLFVVTIEALVDLTGGRAYLEDGDDSEISNIGEAFDEAWIEGQREFSCNVVRALIKHSGSPIVMYGMFFKFCIGAEMYRIFDMPLNGAYSKKQMDKLQDYLCSIQWCFAEKEDTSTQLVIASQSSDKEGQTISGILIQDGEVKPFDYISAADFLAIMDLDDETCPPVLIPFEHAWKILPQDLFRPIDEWQYERIGDLSVEKVHHMMDQARHLQPHDLHYCPTYPGEGWDEEQNTVIFTWDPDNSDISIMEHNAQIPEMLTNYFCWDVHEYKRAKWGDRFYLVKRGAGETGVVMSGVFTSQPYALEDEQGRVRYYMDMRPNLMVNPLAAPILTIESLSVAIPSFDWSGSLSGCILSSGDAKKMEDLWADYIDGMRGHIDGKVINAIEVNC
;
A
#
# COMPACT_ATOMS: atom_id res chain seq x y z
N MET A 1 -6.59 -12.20 8.30
CA MET A 1 -7.31 -13.29 9.01
C MET A 1 -6.98 -14.61 8.35
N SER A 2 -6.88 -15.66 9.10
CA SER A 2 -6.65 -17.03 8.66
C SER A 2 -7.53 -17.95 9.50
N VAL A 3 -7.72 -19.17 9.05
CA VAL A 3 -8.31 -20.24 9.86
C VAL A 3 -7.21 -21.27 10.11
N SER A 4 -7.03 -21.64 11.37
CA SER A 4 -6.05 -22.63 11.80
C SER A 4 -6.71 -23.76 12.59
N VAL A 5 -6.26 -24.97 12.35
CA VAL A 5 -6.62 -26.18 13.12
C VAL A 5 -5.35 -26.83 13.63
N VAL A 6 -5.30 -27.08 14.92
CA VAL A 6 -4.20 -27.74 15.58
C VAL A 6 -4.50 -29.22 15.74
N ILE A 7 -3.61 -30.09 15.27
CA ILE A 7 -3.67 -31.53 15.47
C ILE A 7 -2.70 -31.90 16.60
N ARG A 8 -3.24 -32.19 17.80
CA ARG A 8 -2.43 -32.57 18.96
C ARG A 8 -2.02 -34.03 18.84
N THR A 9 -0.71 -34.26 18.78
CA THR A 9 -0.10 -35.59 18.65
C THR A 9 1.35 -35.57 19.11
N THR A 10 1.85 -36.73 19.51
CA THR A 10 3.28 -36.94 19.81
C THR A 10 4.02 -37.62 18.65
N LYS A 11 3.32 -37.97 17.58
CA LYS A 11 3.90 -38.63 16.43
C LYS A 11 4.48 -37.60 15.45
N THR A 12 5.76 -37.72 15.16
CA THR A 12 6.45 -36.89 14.18
C THR A 12 6.27 -37.43 12.76
N LEU A 13 5.96 -36.57 11.81
CA LEU A 13 5.85 -36.86 10.39
C LEU A 13 6.87 -36.00 9.62
N THR A 14 7.21 -36.44 8.41
CA THR A 14 7.89 -35.58 7.44
C THR A 14 6.84 -34.94 6.52
N PRO A 15 7.08 -33.75 5.93
CA PRO A 15 6.20 -33.18 4.92
C PRO A 15 5.92 -34.15 3.77
N GLN A 16 6.93 -34.93 3.37
CA GLN A 16 6.79 -35.94 2.31
C GLN A 16 5.78 -37.03 2.67
N ALA A 17 5.72 -37.48 3.94
CA ALA A 17 4.73 -38.48 4.36
C ALA A 17 3.30 -37.97 4.27
N VAL A 18 3.07 -36.69 4.57
CA VAL A 18 1.76 -36.04 4.41
C VAL A 18 1.42 -35.92 2.94
N PHE A 19 2.35 -35.45 2.13
CA PHE A 19 2.19 -35.32 0.69
C PHE A 19 1.85 -36.67 0.03
N ASP A 20 2.63 -37.72 0.30
CA ASP A 20 2.39 -39.07 -0.26
C ASP A 20 1.01 -39.60 0.11
N HIS A 21 0.56 -39.36 1.34
CA HIS A 21 -0.77 -39.75 1.80
C HIS A 21 -1.87 -39.00 1.03
N LEU A 22 -1.76 -37.69 0.86
CA LEU A 22 -2.69 -36.88 0.08
C LEU A 22 -2.73 -37.31 -1.39
N MET A 23 -1.58 -37.62 -1.99
CA MET A 23 -1.50 -38.17 -3.35
C MET A 23 -2.23 -39.52 -3.50
N THR A 24 -2.19 -40.40 -2.47
CA THR A 24 -2.94 -41.66 -2.47
C THR A 24 -4.46 -41.44 -2.44
N ARG A 25 -4.93 -40.31 -1.97
CA ARG A 25 -6.36 -39.92 -2.02
C ARG A 25 -6.78 -39.31 -3.36
N GLY A 26 -5.85 -39.22 -4.31
CA GLY A 26 -6.12 -38.75 -5.68
C GLY A 26 -6.01 -37.23 -5.83
N GLU A 27 -5.50 -36.55 -4.83
CA GLU A 27 -5.27 -35.10 -4.90
C GLU A 27 -4.08 -34.80 -5.82
N GLN A 28 -4.23 -33.77 -6.66
CA GLN A 28 -3.16 -33.26 -7.49
C GLN A 28 -2.52 -32.07 -6.74
N ILE A 29 -1.43 -32.33 -6.04
CA ILE A 29 -0.83 -31.39 -5.11
C ILE A 29 0.56 -30.96 -5.60
N VAL A 30 0.89 -29.70 -5.33
CA VAL A 30 2.22 -29.13 -5.49
C VAL A 30 2.72 -28.63 -4.13
N ILE A 31 3.98 -28.88 -3.85
CA ILE A 31 4.69 -28.36 -2.68
C ILE A 31 5.57 -27.19 -3.15
N THR A 32 5.49 -26.06 -2.47
CA THR A 32 6.39 -24.91 -2.69
C THR A 32 7.42 -24.74 -1.58
N SER A 33 7.15 -25.35 -0.41
CA SER A 33 8.10 -25.49 0.69
C SER A 33 7.91 -26.85 1.33
N ASP A 34 8.96 -27.66 1.36
CA ASP A 34 8.96 -29.06 1.82
C ASP A 34 9.74 -29.26 3.13
N GLU A 35 10.10 -28.20 3.80
CA GLU A 35 10.83 -28.22 5.07
C GLU A 35 9.96 -27.75 6.23
N PHE A 36 9.94 -28.53 7.33
CA PHE A 36 9.42 -28.05 8.60
C PHE A 36 10.43 -27.06 9.24
N PRO A 37 9.99 -26.07 10.03
CA PRO A 37 8.66 -26.03 10.68
C PRO A 37 7.50 -25.54 9.81
N SER A 38 7.67 -25.16 8.55
CA SER A 38 6.56 -24.66 7.72
C SER A 38 6.62 -25.22 6.31
N ALA A 39 5.68 -26.11 5.99
CA ALA A 39 5.49 -26.63 4.63
C ALA A 39 4.27 -25.96 3.97
N LYS A 40 4.37 -25.66 2.66
CA LYS A 40 3.30 -25.02 1.89
C LYS A 40 2.86 -25.90 0.73
N LEU A 41 1.57 -26.18 0.66
CA LEU A 41 0.96 -27.03 -0.34
C LEU A 41 -0.16 -26.30 -1.08
N GLY A 42 -0.41 -26.69 -2.33
CA GLY A 42 -1.54 -26.19 -3.12
C GLY A 42 -2.02 -27.22 -4.13
N THR A 43 -3.29 -27.14 -4.48
CA THR A 43 -3.87 -28.01 -5.54
C THR A 43 -3.41 -27.51 -6.91
N TYR A 44 -2.87 -28.42 -7.73
CA TYR A 44 -2.33 -28.09 -9.05
C TYR A 44 -3.36 -27.34 -9.92
N LEU A 45 -2.94 -26.24 -10.52
CA LEU A 45 -3.72 -25.32 -11.35
C LEU A 45 -4.94 -24.66 -10.68
N LYS A 46 -5.20 -24.90 -9.40
CA LYS A 46 -6.39 -24.40 -8.69
C LYS A 46 -6.07 -23.62 -7.42
N ALA A 47 -4.85 -23.78 -6.88
CA ALA A 47 -4.47 -23.06 -5.69
C ALA A 47 -4.29 -21.57 -5.99
N LEU A 48 -4.85 -20.73 -5.13
CA LEU A 48 -4.62 -19.29 -5.11
C LEU A 48 -3.57 -18.93 -4.05
N ARG A 49 -3.78 -19.38 -2.83
CA ARG A 49 -2.88 -19.12 -1.70
C ARG A 49 -2.21 -20.36 -1.16
N GLY A 50 -2.78 -21.53 -1.41
CA GLY A 50 -2.38 -22.77 -0.80
C GLY A 50 -2.72 -22.84 0.69
N ILE A 51 -2.21 -23.87 1.35
CA ILE A 51 -2.28 -24.09 2.79
C ILE A 51 -0.88 -24.21 3.38
N GLU A 52 -0.75 -23.95 4.65
CA GLU A 52 0.49 -24.09 5.41
C GLU A 52 0.32 -25.20 6.46
N ILE A 53 1.35 -26.03 6.62
CA ILE A 53 1.44 -27.01 7.70
C ILE A 53 2.64 -26.63 8.55
N ASN A 54 2.41 -26.23 9.77
CA ASN A 54 3.44 -25.84 10.72
C ASN A 54 3.65 -26.95 11.76
N GLU A 55 4.92 -27.26 12.05
CA GLU A 55 5.25 -28.15 13.16
C GLU A 55 5.24 -27.34 14.46
N GLU A 56 4.44 -27.79 15.44
CA GLU A 56 4.24 -27.15 16.71
C GLU A 56 4.72 -28.08 17.85
N PRO A 57 5.05 -27.57 19.05
CA PRO A 57 5.50 -28.40 20.17
C PRO A 57 4.55 -29.53 20.57
N GLU A 58 3.25 -29.36 20.31
CA GLU A 58 2.19 -30.31 20.65
C GLU A 58 1.64 -31.07 19.44
N GLY A 59 2.24 -30.90 18.24
CA GLY A 59 1.80 -31.59 17.02
C GLY A 59 1.93 -30.74 15.74
N TYR A 60 0.81 -30.47 15.07
CA TYR A 60 0.81 -29.75 13.79
C TYR A 60 -0.32 -28.72 13.74
N GLU A 61 -0.04 -27.55 13.19
CA GLU A 61 -1.05 -26.59 12.76
C GLU A 61 -1.27 -26.71 11.26
N VAL A 62 -2.52 -26.78 10.82
CA VAL A 62 -2.89 -26.57 9.42
C VAL A 62 -3.57 -25.23 9.31
N ARG A 63 -3.06 -24.38 8.43
CA ARG A 63 -3.52 -23.01 8.28
C ARG A 63 -3.93 -22.71 6.84
N VAL A 64 -5.08 -22.06 6.68
CA VAL A 64 -5.52 -21.48 5.41
C VAL A 64 -5.71 -19.97 5.59
N CYS A 65 -5.12 -19.22 4.67
CA CYS A 65 -5.22 -17.76 4.72
C CYS A 65 -6.54 -17.25 4.14
N SER A 66 -6.97 -16.05 4.57
CA SER A 66 -8.13 -15.37 3.96
C SER A 66 -7.96 -15.19 2.45
N TYR A 67 -9.08 -15.14 1.74
CA TYR A 67 -9.12 -15.04 0.28
C TYR A 67 -8.57 -16.27 -0.45
N ALA A 68 -8.59 -17.41 0.21
CA ALA A 68 -8.25 -18.70 -0.40
C ALA A 68 -9.28 -19.12 -1.46
N SER A 69 -8.84 -19.91 -2.45
CA SER A 69 -9.74 -20.51 -3.42
C SER A 69 -10.57 -21.65 -2.80
N VAL A 70 -11.60 -22.10 -3.50
CA VAL A 70 -12.35 -23.31 -3.09
C VAL A 70 -11.40 -24.49 -2.94
N ALA A 71 -10.46 -24.65 -3.89
CA ALA A 71 -9.51 -25.74 -3.86
C ALA A 71 -8.55 -25.67 -2.67
N ASP A 72 -8.13 -24.47 -2.27
CA ASP A 72 -7.32 -24.29 -1.05
C ASP A 72 -8.10 -24.68 0.21
N LEU A 73 -9.38 -24.29 0.30
CA LEU A 73 -10.25 -24.64 1.43
C LEU A 73 -10.55 -26.13 1.48
N GLN A 74 -10.77 -26.78 0.33
CA GLN A 74 -10.94 -28.22 0.23
C GLN A 74 -9.66 -28.97 0.65
N LEU A 75 -8.50 -28.50 0.16
CA LEU A 75 -7.20 -29.06 0.53
C LEU A 75 -6.94 -28.90 2.04
N PHE A 76 -7.34 -27.79 2.64
CA PHE A 76 -7.27 -27.59 4.08
C PHE A 76 -8.01 -28.69 4.84
N VAL A 77 -9.25 -28.99 4.48
CA VAL A 77 -10.07 -30.05 5.11
C VAL A 77 -9.43 -31.43 4.95
N VAL A 78 -9.07 -31.78 3.72
CA VAL A 78 -8.46 -33.10 3.41
C VAL A 78 -7.11 -33.27 4.12
N THR A 79 -6.35 -32.18 4.31
CA THR A 79 -5.06 -32.23 5.02
C THR A 79 -5.23 -32.42 6.51
N ILE A 80 -6.24 -31.81 7.13
CA ILE A 80 -6.58 -32.05 8.55
C ILE A 80 -6.93 -33.54 8.74
N GLU A 81 -7.80 -34.09 7.89
CA GLU A 81 -8.14 -35.52 7.92
C GLU A 81 -6.91 -36.42 7.74
N ALA A 82 -6.05 -36.09 6.77
CA ALA A 82 -4.82 -36.83 6.52
C ALA A 82 -3.88 -36.87 7.73
N LEU A 83 -3.70 -35.71 8.39
CA LEU A 83 -2.87 -35.63 9.59
C LEU A 83 -3.46 -36.41 10.77
N VAL A 84 -4.78 -36.36 10.97
CA VAL A 84 -5.46 -37.18 11.98
C VAL A 84 -5.30 -38.66 11.69
N ASP A 85 -5.49 -39.11 10.45
CA ASP A 85 -5.33 -40.51 10.06
C ASP A 85 -3.87 -40.99 10.23
N LEU A 86 -2.90 -40.19 9.80
CA LEU A 86 -1.49 -40.56 9.86
C LEU A 86 -0.97 -40.57 11.31
N THR A 87 -1.44 -39.67 12.14
CA THR A 87 -0.91 -39.49 13.50
C THR A 87 -1.72 -40.21 14.56
N GLY A 88 -3.02 -40.43 14.34
CA GLY A 88 -3.98 -40.80 15.38
C GLY A 88 -4.25 -39.66 16.36
N GLY A 89 -3.86 -38.43 16.00
CA GLY A 89 -4.06 -37.23 16.80
C GLY A 89 -5.51 -36.73 16.77
N ARG A 90 -5.77 -35.65 17.49
CA ARG A 90 -7.09 -35.01 17.58
C ARG A 90 -7.01 -33.57 17.09
N ALA A 91 -8.03 -33.14 16.39
CA ALA A 91 -8.11 -31.79 15.81
C ALA A 91 -8.84 -30.79 16.73
N TYR A 92 -8.34 -29.57 16.82
CA TYR A 92 -8.89 -28.47 17.61
C TYR A 92 -8.83 -27.16 16.82
N LEU A 93 -9.82 -26.29 16.96
CA LEU A 93 -9.72 -24.92 16.45
C LEU A 93 -8.72 -24.13 17.31
N GLU A 94 -7.87 -23.32 16.66
CA GLU A 94 -6.90 -22.49 17.36
C GLU A 94 -7.58 -21.38 18.21
N ASP A 95 -8.73 -20.85 17.77
CA ASP A 95 -9.38 -19.69 18.36
C ASP A 95 -10.14 -19.95 19.67
N GLY A 96 -9.52 -20.61 20.63
CA GLY A 96 -9.84 -20.37 22.03
C GLY A 96 -10.92 -21.22 22.67
N ASP A 97 -11.53 -22.16 21.99
CA ASP A 97 -12.32 -23.21 22.62
C ASP A 97 -11.56 -24.54 22.43
N ASP A 98 -11.02 -25.11 23.52
CA ASP A 98 -10.34 -26.42 23.49
C ASP A 98 -11.29 -27.59 23.08
N SER A 99 -12.33 -27.27 22.34
CA SER A 99 -13.31 -28.23 21.84
C SER A 99 -12.71 -29.07 20.72
N GLU A 100 -12.67 -30.38 20.90
CA GLU A 100 -12.24 -31.34 19.92
C GLU A 100 -13.21 -31.34 18.73
N ILE A 101 -12.68 -31.26 17.52
CA ILE A 101 -13.44 -31.44 16.28
C ILE A 101 -13.61 -32.95 16.04
N SER A 102 -14.75 -33.48 16.43
CA SER A 102 -15.01 -34.93 16.36
C SER A 102 -15.31 -35.43 14.95
N ASN A 103 -15.83 -34.56 14.08
CA ASN A 103 -16.12 -34.87 12.67
C ASN A 103 -15.67 -33.70 11.78
N ILE A 104 -14.53 -33.84 11.12
CA ILE A 104 -13.90 -32.80 10.31
C ILE A 104 -14.79 -32.45 9.12
N GLY A 105 -15.32 -33.45 8.41
CA GLY A 105 -16.18 -33.21 7.25
C GLY A 105 -17.52 -32.57 7.54
N GLU A 106 -18.06 -32.72 8.78
CA GLU A 106 -19.25 -32.00 9.21
C GLU A 106 -18.92 -30.56 9.68
N ALA A 107 -17.78 -30.39 10.33
CA ALA A 107 -17.33 -29.08 10.81
C ALA A 107 -16.92 -28.14 9.67
N PHE A 108 -16.38 -28.70 8.59
CA PHE A 108 -15.87 -27.96 7.43
C PHE A 108 -16.55 -28.45 6.13
N ASP A 109 -17.87 -28.45 6.15
CA ASP A 109 -18.69 -28.86 5.01
C ASP A 109 -18.67 -27.83 3.86
N GLU A 110 -19.40 -28.11 2.80
CA GLU A 110 -19.49 -27.26 1.62
C GLU A 110 -20.08 -25.87 1.98
N ALA A 111 -21.00 -25.80 2.95
CA ALA A 111 -21.58 -24.55 3.39
C ALA A 111 -20.56 -23.68 4.15
N TRP A 112 -19.70 -24.31 4.96
CA TRP A 112 -18.58 -23.64 5.60
C TRP A 112 -17.58 -23.09 4.57
N ILE A 113 -17.20 -23.88 3.55
CA ILE A 113 -16.29 -23.45 2.48
C ILE A 113 -16.84 -22.20 1.78
N GLU A 114 -18.09 -22.23 1.34
CA GLU A 114 -18.71 -21.07 0.69
C GLU A 114 -18.83 -19.87 1.64
N GLY A 115 -19.17 -20.11 2.90
CA GLY A 115 -19.22 -19.05 3.92
C GLY A 115 -17.87 -18.38 4.14
N GLN A 116 -16.77 -19.13 4.19
CA GLN A 116 -15.42 -18.58 4.33
C GLN A 116 -14.98 -17.76 3.10
N ARG A 117 -15.32 -18.20 1.91
CA ARG A 117 -15.06 -17.46 0.68
C ARG A 117 -15.79 -16.12 0.67
N GLU A 118 -17.10 -16.15 0.93
CA GLU A 118 -17.94 -14.96 0.94
C GLU A 118 -17.48 -14.00 2.02
N PHE A 119 -17.21 -14.49 3.23
CA PHE A 119 -16.71 -13.69 4.34
C PHE A 119 -15.39 -13.01 3.98
N SER A 120 -14.40 -13.76 3.47
CA SER A 120 -13.09 -13.21 3.09
C SER A 120 -13.21 -12.15 2.00
N CYS A 121 -14.03 -12.40 0.98
CA CYS A 121 -14.29 -11.45 -0.10
C CYS A 121 -14.91 -10.15 0.44
N ASN A 122 -15.91 -10.25 1.31
CA ASN A 122 -16.58 -9.10 1.90
C ASN A 122 -15.64 -8.28 2.79
N VAL A 123 -14.77 -8.95 3.55
CA VAL A 123 -13.75 -8.27 4.38
C VAL A 123 -12.77 -7.50 3.51
N VAL A 124 -12.23 -8.12 2.46
CA VAL A 124 -11.27 -7.45 1.55
C VAL A 124 -11.93 -6.26 0.85
N ARG A 125 -13.17 -6.41 0.36
CA ARG A 125 -13.94 -5.31 -0.23
C ARG A 125 -14.16 -4.15 0.75
N ALA A 126 -14.49 -4.47 2.01
CA ALA A 126 -14.67 -3.46 3.05
C ALA A 126 -13.36 -2.74 3.38
N LEU A 127 -12.24 -3.45 3.42
CA LEU A 127 -10.92 -2.86 3.65
C LEU A 127 -10.53 -1.92 2.51
N ILE A 128 -10.68 -2.35 1.24
CA ILE A 128 -10.39 -1.52 0.07
C ILE A 128 -11.29 -0.27 0.07
N LYS A 129 -12.58 -0.45 0.35
CA LYS A 129 -13.50 0.69 0.46
C LYS A 129 -13.10 1.68 1.56
N HIS A 130 -12.62 1.18 2.69
CA HIS A 130 -12.25 2.01 3.83
C HIS A 130 -10.90 2.71 3.62
N SER A 131 -9.92 1.99 3.07
CA SER A 131 -8.56 2.51 2.85
C SER A 131 -8.44 3.35 1.58
N GLY A 132 -9.32 3.13 0.60
CA GLY A 132 -9.16 3.68 -0.75
C GLY A 132 -7.98 3.07 -1.54
N SER A 133 -7.27 2.11 -0.93
CA SER A 133 -6.04 1.54 -1.50
C SER A 133 -6.22 0.04 -1.76
N PRO A 134 -5.54 -0.51 -2.78
CA PRO A 134 -5.49 -1.93 -3.03
C PRO A 134 -4.82 -2.70 -1.89
N ILE A 135 -5.12 -3.99 -1.81
CA ILE A 135 -4.53 -4.91 -0.85
C ILE A 135 -3.63 -5.89 -1.57
N VAL A 136 -2.37 -5.95 -1.14
CA VAL A 136 -1.40 -6.93 -1.63
C VAL A 136 -1.49 -8.19 -0.77
N MET A 137 -1.62 -9.34 -1.42
CA MET A 137 -1.69 -10.65 -0.78
C MET A 137 -0.63 -11.58 -1.35
N TYR A 138 -0.08 -12.45 -0.50
CA TYR A 138 0.84 -13.50 -0.94
C TYR A 138 0.03 -14.68 -1.47
N GLY A 139 0.19 -14.97 -2.75
CA GLY A 139 -0.36 -16.14 -3.40
C GLY A 139 0.47 -17.40 -3.16
N MET A 140 0.18 -18.45 -3.93
CA MET A 140 0.95 -19.68 -3.89
C MET A 140 2.39 -19.47 -4.37
N PHE A 141 2.58 -18.77 -5.47
CA PHE A 141 3.87 -18.49 -6.11
C PHE A 141 4.19 -17.02 -6.24
N PHE A 142 3.18 -16.18 -6.30
CA PHE A 142 3.26 -14.81 -6.76
C PHE A 142 2.37 -13.91 -5.92
N LYS A 143 2.83 -12.71 -5.54
CA LYS A 143 1.99 -11.70 -4.90
C LYS A 143 0.89 -11.28 -5.87
N PHE A 144 -0.31 -11.04 -5.38
CA PHE A 144 -1.38 -10.45 -6.17
C PHE A 144 -2.00 -9.27 -5.43
N CYS A 145 -2.48 -8.31 -6.19
CA CYS A 145 -2.99 -7.06 -5.70
C CYS A 145 -4.45 -6.90 -6.13
N ILE A 146 -5.32 -6.70 -5.15
CA ILE A 146 -6.75 -6.51 -5.41
C ILE A 146 -7.16 -5.12 -4.95
N GLY A 147 -7.75 -4.36 -5.88
CA GLY A 147 -8.28 -3.03 -5.62
C GLY A 147 -9.65 -2.83 -6.24
N ALA A 148 -10.09 -1.59 -6.28
CA ALA A 148 -11.40 -1.21 -6.80
C ALA A 148 -11.56 -1.55 -8.29
N GLU A 149 -10.50 -1.39 -9.08
CA GLU A 149 -10.51 -1.64 -10.51
C GLU A 149 -10.66 -3.14 -10.82
N MET A 150 -9.94 -4.00 -10.08
CA MET A 150 -10.11 -5.46 -10.21
C MET A 150 -11.56 -5.87 -9.95
N TYR A 151 -12.18 -5.39 -8.89
CA TYR A 151 -13.60 -5.67 -8.63
C TYR A 151 -14.50 -5.12 -9.72
N ARG A 152 -14.19 -3.94 -10.29
CA ARG A 152 -14.95 -3.36 -11.40
C ARG A 152 -14.86 -4.20 -12.67
N ILE A 153 -13.68 -4.70 -13.03
CA ILE A 153 -13.46 -5.57 -14.21
C ILE A 153 -14.30 -6.85 -14.13
N PHE A 154 -14.51 -7.38 -12.92
CA PHE A 154 -15.30 -8.59 -12.70
C PHE A 154 -16.76 -8.32 -12.33
N ASP A 155 -17.26 -7.09 -12.57
CA ASP A 155 -18.62 -6.66 -12.26
C ASP A 155 -19.00 -6.85 -10.76
N MET A 156 -18.04 -6.73 -9.85
CA MET A 156 -18.22 -6.87 -8.41
C MET A 156 -18.07 -5.50 -7.74
N PRO A 157 -19.12 -4.67 -7.65
CA PRO A 157 -18.97 -3.34 -7.08
C PRO A 157 -18.54 -3.41 -5.60
N LEU A 158 -17.70 -2.46 -5.16
CA LEU A 158 -17.33 -2.36 -3.74
C LEU A 158 -18.54 -2.13 -2.84
N ASN A 159 -19.57 -1.43 -3.38
CA ASN A 159 -20.86 -1.20 -2.74
C ASN A 159 -21.93 -2.01 -3.47
N GLY A 160 -22.56 -2.94 -2.78
CA GLY A 160 -23.68 -3.69 -3.35
C GLY A 160 -23.47 -5.21 -3.35
N ALA A 161 -24.49 -5.90 -3.83
CA ALA A 161 -24.46 -7.35 -3.95
C ALA A 161 -23.66 -7.81 -5.17
N TYR A 162 -23.11 -8.97 -5.07
CA TYR A 162 -22.48 -9.71 -6.17
C TYR A 162 -22.96 -11.17 -6.15
N SER A 163 -22.83 -11.84 -7.26
CA SER A 163 -23.20 -13.25 -7.40
C SER A 163 -22.00 -14.16 -7.17
N LYS A 164 -22.24 -15.40 -6.78
CA LYS A 164 -21.22 -16.44 -6.71
C LYS A 164 -20.45 -16.55 -8.03
N LYS A 165 -21.12 -16.47 -9.18
CA LYS A 165 -20.47 -16.54 -10.50
C LYS A 165 -19.46 -15.42 -10.75
N GLN A 166 -19.70 -14.22 -10.24
CA GLN A 166 -18.74 -13.10 -10.36
C GLN A 166 -17.52 -13.36 -9.49
N MET A 167 -17.74 -13.83 -8.26
CA MET A 167 -16.65 -14.21 -7.35
C MET A 167 -15.83 -15.38 -7.91
N ASP A 168 -16.47 -16.40 -8.50
CA ASP A 168 -15.78 -17.52 -9.15
C ASP A 168 -14.86 -17.01 -10.27
N LYS A 169 -15.37 -16.15 -11.16
CA LYS A 169 -14.56 -15.59 -12.25
C LYS A 169 -13.32 -14.82 -11.77
N LEU A 170 -13.47 -13.99 -10.72
CA LEU A 170 -12.35 -13.26 -10.15
C LEU A 170 -11.32 -14.22 -9.54
N GLN A 171 -11.76 -15.21 -8.77
CA GLN A 171 -10.85 -16.21 -8.17
C GLN A 171 -10.18 -17.09 -9.22
N ASP A 172 -10.91 -17.54 -10.25
CA ASP A 172 -10.33 -18.29 -11.37
C ASP A 172 -9.25 -17.49 -12.09
N TYR A 173 -9.48 -16.20 -12.30
CA TYR A 173 -8.48 -15.31 -12.88
C TYR A 173 -7.24 -15.21 -11.99
N LEU A 174 -7.41 -14.96 -10.69
CA LEU A 174 -6.30 -14.86 -9.75
C LEU A 174 -5.52 -16.18 -9.62
N CYS A 175 -6.22 -17.33 -9.63
CA CYS A 175 -5.58 -18.65 -9.71
C CYS A 175 -4.76 -18.78 -11.00
N SER A 176 -5.31 -18.37 -12.14
CA SER A 176 -4.59 -18.42 -13.41
C SER A 176 -3.29 -17.60 -13.40
N ILE A 177 -3.29 -16.43 -12.77
CA ILE A 177 -2.08 -15.61 -12.57
C ILE A 177 -1.04 -16.41 -11.80
N GLN A 178 -1.41 -17.05 -10.69
CA GLN A 178 -0.46 -17.81 -9.87
C GLN A 178 0.29 -18.86 -10.71
N TRP A 179 -0.41 -19.56 -11.58
CA TRP A 179 0.16 -20.64 -12.38
C TRP A 179 0.87 -20.17 -13.66
N CYS A 180 0.42 -19.07 -14.25
CA CYS A 180 1.14 -18.45 -15.37
C CYS A 180 2.51 -17.90 -14.98
N PHE A 181 2.66 -17.48 -13.73
CA PHE A 181 3.89 -16.85 -13.22
C PHE A 181 4.69 -17.78 -12.28
N ALA A 182 4.24 -19.02 -12.05
CA ALA A 182 4.90 -19.97 -11.15
C ALA A 182 6.38 -20.25 -11.48
N GLU A 183 6.76 -20.15 -12.76
CA GLU A 183 8.11 -20.38 -13.26
C GLU A 183 8.90 -19.08 -13.49
N LYS A 184 8.26 -17.90 -13.30
CA LYS A 184 8.91 -16.61 -13.50
C LYS A 184 9.52 -16.12 -12.19
N GLU A 185 10.81 -15.91 -12.20
CA GLU A 185 11.49 -15.25 -11.08
C GLU A 185 11.13 -13.76 -11.06
N ASP A 186 10.89 -13.24 -9.85
CA ASP A 186 10.80 -11.80 -9.66
C ASP A 186 12.20 -11.20 -9.81
N THR A 187 12.49 -10.70 -11.01
CA THR A 187 13.76 -10.07 -11.33
C THR A 187 13.75 -8.56 -11.13
N SER A 188 12.59 -7.99 -10.76
CA SER A 188 12.55 -6.57 -10.39
C SER A 188 13.32 -6.36 -9.08
N THR A 189 14.15 -5.33 -9.06
CA THR A 189 14.92 -4.99 -7.85
C THR A 189 13.95 -4.42 -6.82
N GLN A 190 13.53 -5.25 -5.86
CA GLN A 190 12.79 -4.77 -4.70
C GLN A 190 13.75 -4.28 -3.62
N LEU A 191 13.67 -3.01 -3.30
CA LEU A 191 14.39 -2.40 -2.20
C LEU A 191 13.39 -2.04 -1.10
N VAL A 192 13.79 -2.25 0.14
CA VAL A 192 13.05 -1.76 1.31
C VAL A 192 13.82 -0.57 1.85
N ILE A 193 13.20 0.61 1.79
CA ILE A 193 13.75 1.78 2.46
C ILE A 193 13.40 1.65 3.94
N ALA A 194 14.43 1.56 4.79
CA ALA A 194 14.23 1.58 6.23
C ALA A 194 13.55 2.90 6.63
N SER A 195 12.40 2.82 7.30
CA SER A 195 11.80 4.01 7.89
C SER A 195 12.72 4.54 9.01
N GLN A 196 12.79 5.85 9.14
CA GLN A 196 13.57 6.47 10.22
C GLN A 196 12.97 6.24 11.62
N SER A 197 11.74 5.73 11.72
CA SER A 197 11.11 5.37 12.98
C SER A 197 11.12 3.86 13.19
N SER A 198 11.57 3.42 14.36
CA SER A 198 11.77 2.01 14.73
C SER A 198 10.50 1.14 14.71
N ASP A 199 9.32 1.72 14.53
CA ASP A 199 8.03 1.05 14.70
C ASP A 199 7.20 0.95 13.41
N LYS A 200 7.75 1.33 12.25
CA LYS A 200 7.05 1.28 10.96
C LYS A 200 7.72 0.33 9.98
N GLU A 201 6.90 -0.44 9.29
CA GLU A 201 7.35 -1.16 8.10
C GLU A 201 8.00 -0.19 7.12
N GLY A 202 9.18 -0.55 6.61
CA GLY A 202 9.89 0.25 5.60
C GLY A 202 9.08 0.34 4.31
N GLN A 203 9.26 1.41 3.57
CA GLN A 203 8.65 1.57 2.25
C GLN A 203 9.30 0.64 1.24
N THR A 204 8.50 0.09 0.34
CA THR A 204 8.96 -0.79 -0.73
C THR A 204 9.08 -0.02 -2.04
N ILE A 205 10.12 -0.34 -2.81
CA ILE A 205 10.38 0.24 -4.12
C ILE A 205 10.54 -0.89 -5.13
N SER A 206 9.88 -0.77 -6.28
CA SER A 206 10.19 -1.57 -7.46
C SER A 206 11.00 -0.73 -8.44
N GLY A 207 12.15 -1.25 -8.88
CA GLY A 207 13.11 -0.48 -9.69
C GLY A 207 13.18 -0.93 -11.14
N ILE A 208 13.24 0.04 -12.07
CA ILE A 208 13.71 -0.15 -13.45
C ILE A 208 15.09 0.49 -13.52
N LEU A 209 16.10 -0.32 -13.82
CA LEU A 209 17.51 0.09 -13.73
C LEU A 209 18.18 0.04 -15.08
N ILE A 210 18.97 1.10 -15.41
CA ILE A 210 20.00 1.06 -16.44
C ILE A 210 21.33 0.84 -15.74
N GLN A 211 22.11 -0.12 -16.21
CA GLN A 211 23.46 -0.39 -15.72
C GLN A 211 24.27 -1.11 -16.80
N ASP A 212 25.54 -0.71 -16.97
CA ASP A 212 26.45 -1.22 -17.99
C ASP A 212 25.94 -0.97 -19.44
N GLY A 213 25.20 0.13 -19.66
CA GLY A 213 24.63 0.52 -20.94
C GLY A 213 23.39 -0.27 -21.35
N GLU A 214 22.81 -1.05 -20.46
CA GLU A 214 21.65 -1.89 -20.72
C GLU A 214 20.60 -1.76 -19.62
N VAL A 215 19.33 -1.97 -19.99
CA VAL A 215 18.25 -2.10 -19.01
C VAL A 215 18.39 -3.46 -18.34
N LYS A 216 18.47 -3.50 -17.01
CA LYS A 216 18.52 -4.77 -16.27
C LYS A 216 17.27 -5.60 -16.59
N PRO A 217 17.44 -6.90 -16.86
CA PRO A 217 16.32 -7.77 -17.22
C PRO A 217 15.35 -7.92 -16.06
N PHE A 218 14.06 -7.89 -16.37
CA PHE A 218 12.96 -8.24 -15.48
C PHE A 218 11.77 -8.70 -16.32
N ASP A 219 10.92 -9.57 -15.78
CA ASP A 219 9.73 -10.07 -16.47
C ASP A 219 8.48 -9.30 -16.09
N TYR A 220 8.42 -8.83 -14.85
CA TYR A 220 7.28 -8.04 -14.36
C TYR A 220 7.72 -7.04 -13.28
N ILE A 221 6.87 -6.06 -13.01
CA ILE A 221 7.04 -5.07 -11.95
C ILE A 221 6.05 -5.42 -10.85
N SER A 222 6.56 -5.79 -9.68
CA SER A 222 5.76 -6.11 -8.49
C SER A 222 5.20 -4.87 -7.84
N ALA A 223 4.03 -5.01 -7.20
CA ALA A 223 3.43 -3.97 -6.38
C ALA A 223 4.39 -3.50 -5.28
N ALA A 224 4.49 -2.19 -5.14
CA ALA A 224 5.33 -1.50 -4.18
C ALA A 224 4.68 -0.17 -3.78
N ASP A 225 5.27 0.59 -2.87
CA ASP A 225 4.83 1.95 -2.57
C ASP A 225 5.25 2.91 -3.68
N PHE A 226 6.42 2.67 -4.29
CA PHE A 226 6.98 3.50 -5.36
C PHE A 226 7.54 2.67 -6.51
N LEU A 227 7.45 3.23 -7.72
CA LEU A 227 8.26 2.83 -8.86
C LEU A 227 9.47 3.76 -8.94
N ALA A 228 10.68 3.21 -8.90
CA ALA A 228 11.92 3.94 -9.15
C ALA A 228 12.43 3.65 -10.56
N ILE A 229 12.87 4.70 -11.26
CA ILE A 229 13.54 4.57 -12.54
C ILE A 229 14.91 5.24 -12.40
N MET A 230 15.98 4.47 -12.57
CA MET A 230 17.35 4.89 -12.28
C MET A 230 18.29 4.55 -13.42
N ASP A 231 19.15 5.50 -13.76
CA ASP A 231 20.33 5.28 -14.59
C ASP A 231 21.57 5.26 -13.69
N LEU A 232 22.13 4.07 -13.46
CA LEU A 232 23.30 3.90 -12.60
C LEU A 232 24.62 4.21 -13.33
N ASP A 233 24.59 4.41 -14.65
CA ASP A 233 25.75 4.76 -15.45
C ASP A 233 25.95 6.28 -15.55
N ASP A 234 24.90 7.07 -15.28
CA ASP A 234 24.95 8.53 -15.30
C ASP A 234 24.68 9.11 -13.90
N GLU A 235 25.75 9.35 -13.13
CA GLU A 235 25.67 9.98 -11.81
C GLU A 235 25.08 11.40 -11.83
N THR A 236 24.98 12.03 -12.99
CA THR A 236 24.39 13.37 -13.14
C THR A 236 22.87 13.32 -13.39
N CYS A 237 22.34 12.14 -13.68
CA CYS A 237 20.94 11.89 -13.89
C CYS A 237 20.28 11.43 -12.59
N PRO A 238 19.53 12.30 -11.87
CA PRO A 238 18.92 11.90 -10.61
C PRO A 238 17.87 10.82 -10.86
N PRO A 239 17.71 9.86 -9.94
CA PRO A 239 16.67 8.86 -10.01
C PRO A 239 15.29 9.52 -9.98
N VAL A 240 14.33 8.88 -10.63
CA VAL A 240 12.93 9.30 -10.59
C VAL A 240 12.15 8.32 -9.73
N LEU A 241 11.45 8.85 -8.75
CA LEU A 241 10.54 8.08 -7.90
C LEU A 241 9.10 8.54 -8.15
N ILE A 242 8.23 7.59 -8.40
CA ILE A 242 6.80 7.84 -8.63
C ILE A 242 5.98 6.97 -7.69
N PRO A 243 4.91 7.49 -7.06
CA PRO A 243 3.95 6.65 -6.37
C PRO A 243 3.47 5.55 -7.30
N PHE A 244 3.43 4.32 -6.82
CA PHE A 244 3.19 3.15 -7.68
C PHE A 244 1.81 3.19 -8.38
N GLU A 245 0.83 3.83 -7.77
CA GLU A 245 -0.50 4.07 -8.36
C GLU A 245 -0.47 4.87 -9.67
N HIS A 246 0.65 5.57 -9.94
CA HIS A 246 0.86 6.33 -11.18
C HIS A 246 1.78 5.64 -12.17
N ALA A 247 2.32 4.48 -11.84
CA ALA A 247 3.24 3.75 -12.71
C ALA A 247 2.66 3.55 -14.12
N TRP A 248 1.35 3.24 -14.22
CA TRP A 248 0.68 3.02 -15.51
C TRP A 248 0.66 4.25 -16.44
N LYS A 249 0.76 5.46 -15.90
CA LYS A 249 0.82 6.70 -16.71
C LYS A 249 2.13 6.83 -17.47
N ILE A 250 3.18 6.16 -17.00
CA ILE A 250 4.55 6.27 -17.52
C ILE A 250 4.97 5.03 -18.28
N LEU A 251 4.49 3.85 -17.84
CA LEU A 251 4.82 2.60 -18.49
C LEU A 251 4.30 2.57 -19.93
N PRO A 252 5.15 2.33 -20.95
CA PRO A 252 4.72 2.22 -22.33
C PRO A 252 3.73 1.06 -22.50
N GLN A 253 2.48 1.37 -22.84
CA GLN A 253 1.38 0.40 -22.92
C GLN A 253 1.57 -0.65 -24.03
N ASP A 254 2.45 -0.41 -24.99
CA ASP A 254 2.88 -1.38 -26.01
C ASP A 254 3.91 -2.38 -25.49
N LEU A 255 4.55 -2.10 -24.34
CA LEU A 255 5.57 -2.94 -23.74
C LEU A 255 5.18 -3.54 -22.40
N PHE A 256 4.10 -3.05 -21.80
CA PHE A 256 3.61 -3.52 -20.51
C PHE A 256 2.14 -3.88 -20.57
N ARG A 257 1.77 -4.89 -19.80
CA ARG A 257 0.40 -5.35 -19.62
C ARG A 257 0.08 -5.43 -18.14
N PRO A 258 -1.05 -4.87 -17.67
CA PRO A 258 -1.47 -5.07 -16.28
C PRO A 258 -1.76 -6.56 -16.02
N ILE A 259 -1.24 -7.07 -14.90
CA ILE A 259 -1.51 -8.41 -14.39
C ILE A 259 -2.67 -8.35 -13.40
N ASP A 260 -2.63 -7.38 -12.51
CA ASP A 260 -3.66 -7.09 -11.51
C ASP A 260 -3.74 -5.58 -11.25
N GLU A 261 -4.24 -5.15 -10.09
CA GLU A 261 -4.46 -3.74 -9.79
C GLU A 261 -3.18 -2.89 -9.90
N TRP A 262 -2.02 -3.43 -9.47
CA TRP A 262 -0.77 -2.69 -9.35
C TRP A 262 0.47 -3.42 -9.89
N GLN A 263 0.31 -4.51 -10.61
CA GLN A 263 1.44 -5.24 -11.16
C GLN A 263 1.37 -5.30 -12.68
N TYR A 264 2.52 -5.24 -13.31
CA TYR A 264 2.64 -5.12 -14.76
C TYR A 264 3.65 -6.12 -15.31
N GLU A 265 3.23 -6.91 -16.29
CA GLU A 265 4.11 -7.80 -17.03
C GLU A 265 4.77 -7.04 -18.19
N ARG A 266 6.07 -7.23 -18.36
CA ARG A 266 6.77 -6.75 -19.54
C ARG A 266 6.56 -7.71 -20.71
N ILE A 267 5.98 -7.22 -21.80
CA ILE A 267 5.64 -8.01 -22.99
C ILE A 267 6.52 -7.68 -24.19
N GLY A 268 7.46 -6.74 -24.07
CA GLY A 268 8.36 -6.32 -25.15
C GLY A 268 9.72 -5.83 -24.65
N ASP A 269 10.62 -5.54 -25.59
CA ASP A 269 11.95 -5.08 -25.29
C ASP A 269 11.97 -3.60 -24.88
N LEU A 270 12.45 -3.33 -23.68
CA LEU A 270 12.60 -2.00 -23.13
C LEU A 270 14.03 -1.51 -23.36
N SER A 271 14.22 -0.56 -24.26
CA SER A 271 15.51 0.05 -24.56
C SER A 271 15.88 1.14 -23.55
N VAL A 272 17.18 1.43 -23.40
CA VAL A 272 17.70 2.56 -22.61
C VAL A 272 17.05 3.89 -23.00
N GLU A 273 16.89 4.15 -24.30
CA GLU A 273 16.23 5.36 -24.81
C GLU A 273 14.78 5.47 -24.32
N LYS A 274 14.03 4.34 -24.27
CA LYS A 274 12.66 4.32 -23.74
C LYS A 274 12.64 4.56 -22.24
N VAL A 275 13.59 4.03 -21.50
CA VAL A 275 13.70 4.29 -20.06
C VAL A 275 13.99 5.76 -19.78
N HIS A 276 14.93 6.37 -20.53
CA HIS A 276 15.18 7.82 -20.41
C HIS A 276 13.93 8.64 -20.75
N HIS A 277 13.16 8.22 -21.78
CA HIS A 277 11.89 8.88 -22.09
C HIS A 277 10.87 8.75 -20.96
N MET A 278 10.79 7.58 -20.31
CA MET A 278 9.95 7.39 -19.12
C MET A 278 10.40 8.29 -17.97
N MET A 279 11.71 8.44 -17.73
CA MET A 279 12.25 9.35 -16.73
C MET A 279 11.85 10.81 -17.04
N ASP A 280 11.96 11.21 -18.28
CA ASP A 280 11.56 12.56 -18.71
C ASP A 280 10.06 12.78 -18.57
N GLN A 281 9.23 11.81 -18.94
CA GLN A 281 7.79 11.88 -18.71
C GLN A 281 7.46 12.02 -17.22
N ALA A 282 8.12 11.21 -16.37
CA ALA A 282 7.93 11.24 -14.94
C ALA A 282 8.29 12.61 -14.34
N ARG A 283 9.41 13.20 -14.77
CA ARG A 283 9.81 14.55 -14.34
C ARG A 283 8.85 15.65 -14.75
N HIS A 284 8.04 15.41 -15.78
CA HIS A 284 7.04 16.35 -16.29
C HIS A 284 5.62 16.06 -15.80
N LEU A 285 5.42 15.02 -14.98
CA LEU A 285 4.13 14.82 -14.34
C LEU A 285 3.79 16.04 -13.49
N GLN A 286 2.57 16.53 -13.69
CA GLN A 286 2.11 17.67 -12.90
C GLN A 286 1.69 17.21 -11.51
N PRO A 287 1.73 18.06 -10.49
CA PRO A 287 1.31 17.70 -9.13
C PRO A 287 -0.10 17.12 -9.07
N HIS A 288 -1.03 17.59 -9.91
CA HIS A 288 -2.38 17.04 -10.00
C HIS A 288 -2.46 15.65 -10.63
N ASP A 289 -1.39 15.20 -11.29
CA ASP A 289 -1.28 13.83 -11.79
C ASP A 289 -0.81 12.89 -10.70
N LEU A 290 -0.27 13.42 -9.61
CA LEU A 290 0.27 12.70 -8.47
C LEU A 290 -0.76 12.71 -7.34
N HIS A 291 -1.71 11.82 -7.40
CA HIS A 291 -2.71 11.69 -6.35
C HIS A 291 -2.16 10.89 -5.16
N TYR A 292 -1.45 11.54 -4.27
CA TYR A 292 -1.21 10.94 -2.98
C TYR A 292 -2.42 10.81 -2.14
N CYS A 293 -3.31 11.63 -2.47
CA CYS A 293 -4.57 11.82 -1.85
C CYS A 293 -5.61 11.47 -2.91
N PRO A 294 -6.69 10.78 -2.59
CA PRO A 294 -7.82 10.67 -3.52
C PRO A 294 -8.30 12.05 -3.99
N THR A 295 -7.76 13.12 -3.40
CA THR A 295 -8.14 14.49 -3.71
C THR A 295 -6.93 15.39 -3.75
N TYR A 296 -6.52 15.77 -4.94
CA TYR A 296 -5.64 16.90 -5.18
C TYR A 296 -6.34 18.20 -4.76
N PRO A 297 -5.62 19.23 -4.27
CA PRO A 297 -6.24 20.52 -3.99
C PRO A 297 -7.12 20.99 -5.14
N GLY A 298 -8.41 21.24 -4.87
CA GLY A 298 -9.40 21.65 -5.87
C GLY A 298 -10.09 20.51 -6.63
N GLU A 299 -9.59 19.28 -6.60
CA GLU A 299 -10.22 18.12 -7.22
C GLU A 299 -10.67 17.10 -6.17
N GLY A 300 -11.96 16.80 -6.15
CA GLY A 300 -12.52 15.74 -5.29
C GLY A 300 -12.37 15.97 -3.80
N TRP A 301 -12.28 17.24 -3.36
CA TRP A 301 -12.38 17.56 -1.95
C TRP A 301 -13.74 17.08 -1.42
N ASP A 302 -13.69 16.26 -0.38
CA ASP A 302 -14.86 15.74 0.29
C ASP A 302 -15.19 16.65 1.49
N GLU A 303 -16.43 17.12 1.58
CA GLU A 303 -16.92 17.91 2.71
C GLU A 303 -16.82 17.16 4.06
N GLU A 304 -16.68 15.85 4.03
CA GLU A 304 -16.45 15.01 5.20
C GLU A 304 -14.97 14.98 5.67
N GLN A 305 -14.01 15.44 4.84
CA GLN A 305 -12.61 15.56 5.21
C GLN A 305 -12.37 16.84 6.00
N ASN A 306 -11.60 16.75 7.08
CA ASN A 306 -11.12 17.93 7.76
C ASN A 306 -9.90 18.52 7.03
N THR A 307 -9.72 19.82 7.19
CA THR A 307 -8.50 20.51 6.77
C THR A 307 -7.81 21.06 8.01
N VAL A 308 -6.61 20.58 8.26
CA VAL A 308 -5.80 20.91 9.46
C VAL A 308 -4.73 21.92 9.08
N ILE A 309 -4.60 22.98 9.85
CA ILE A 309 -3.55 24.00 9.67
C ILE A 309 -2.48 23.79 10.71
N PHE A 310 -1.27 23.50 10.24
CA PHE A 310 -0.05 23.53 11.04
C PHE A 310 0.65 24.86 10.90
N THR A 311 1.36 25.22 11.95
CA THR A 311 2.18 26.44 11.96
C THR A 311 3.62 26.07 12.31
N TRP A 312 4.55 26.65 11.57
CA TRP A 312 5.96 26.39 11.67
C TRP A 312 6.75 27.72 11.67
N ASP A 313 7.52 27.94 12.70
CA ASP A 313 8.47 29.04 12.79
C ASP A 313 9.88 28.46 12.72
N PRO A 314 10.58 28.61 11.58
CA PRO A 314 11.92 28.02 11.39
C PRO A 314 12.98 28.50 12.40
N ASP A 315 12.78 29.69 12.99
CA ASP A 315 13.73 30.25 13.95
C ASP A 315 13.51 29.73 15.38
N ASN A 316 12.34 29.08 15.63
CA ASN A 316 11.93 28.62 16.95
C ASN A 316 11.48 27.14 16.95
N SER A 317 11.80 26.37 15.92
CA SER A 317 11.48 24.95 15.80
C SER A 317 12.73 24.11 15.55
N ASP A 318 12.60 22.79 15.74
CA ASP A 318 13.68 21.82 15.49
C ASP A 318 13.99 21.66 13.99
N ILE A 319 13.12 22.15 13.12
CA ILE A 319 13.29 22.11 11.65
C ILE A 319 13.58 23.52 11.16
N SER A 320 14.78 23.74 10.67
CA SER A 320 15.18 24.99 10.03
C SER A 320 14.65 25.09 8.59
N ILE A 321 14.68 26.31 8.02
CA ILE A 321 14.30 26.54 6.61
C ILE A 321 15.19 25.77 5.63
N MET A 322 16.47 25.55 5.98
CA MET A 322 17.40 24.80 5.15
C MET A 322 17.08 23.30 5.17
N GLU A 323 16.72 22.76 6.32
CA GLU A 323 16.30 21.35 6.46
C GLU A 323 14.99 21.11 5.76
N HIS A 324 14.01 22.01 5.86
CA HIS A 324 12.79 21.94 5.08
C HIS A 324 13.08 21.87 3.57
N ASN A 325 13.91 22.79 3.06
CA ASN A 325 14.22 22.83 1.64
C ASN A 325 15.03 21.62 1.18
N ALA A 326 15.91 21.07 2.03
CA ALA A 326 16.68 19.87 1.72
C ALA A 326 15.78 18.61 1.61
N GLN A 327 14.58 18.63 2.17
CA GLN A 327 13.63 17.51 2.10
C GLN A 327 12.73 17.55 0.86
N ILE A 328 12.69 18.68 0.13
CA ILE A 328 11.85 18.81 -1.07
C ILE A 328 12.15 17.73 -2.11
N PRO A 329 13.42 17.40 -2.46
CA PRO A 329 13.75 16.34 -3.39
C PRO A 329 13.29 14.94 -2.94
N GLU A 330 13.12 14.75 -1.65
CA GLU A 330 12.77 13.48 -1.03
C GLU A 330 11.33 13.45 -0.48
N MET A 331 10.52 14.47 -0.81
CA MET A 331 9.18 14.63 -0.21
C MET A 331 8.26 13.41 -0.43
N LEU A 332 8.47 12.68 -1.52
CA LEU A 332 7.69 11.49 -1.87
C LEU A 332 8.01 10.28 -1.00
N THR A 333 9.23 10.23 -0.49
CA THR A 333 9.76 9.13 0.31
C THR A 333 9.82 9.46 1.79
N ASN A 334 9.75 10.76 2.14
CA ASN A 334 9.81 11.21 3.51
C ASN A 334 8.44 11.22 4.17
N TYR A 335 8.40 10.66 5.37
CA TYR A 335 7.29 10.80 6.29
C TYR A 335 7.62 11.90 7.29
N PHE A 336 6.62 12.73 7.52
CA PHE A 336 6.66 13.71 8.59
C PHE A 336 5.69 13.26 9.67
N CYS A 337 6.00 13.55 10.91
CA CYS A 337 5.02 13.48 11.98
C CYS A 337 4.93 14.85 12.66
N TRP A 338 3.72 15.22 13.06
CA TRP A 338 3.50 16.49 13.71
C TRP A 338 2.47 16.36 14.82
N ASP A 339 2.60 17.16 15.90
CA ASP A 339 1.62 17.15 16.96
C ASP A 339 0.35 17.90 16.53
N VAL A 340 -0.80 17.29 16.81
CA VAL A 340 -2.11 17.77 16.35
C VAL A 340 -2.92 18.24 17.55
N HIS A 341 -3.20 19.55 17.63
CA HIS A 341 -3.97 20.10 18.74
C HIS A 341 -5.39 19.53 18.80
N GLU A 342 -6.09 19.48 17.67
CA GLU A 342 -7.45 18.96 17.58
C GLU A 342 -7.51 17.45 17.23
N TYR A 343 -6.58 16.65 17.77
CA TYR A 343 -6.43 15.22 17.48
C TYR A 343 -7.71 14.38 17.60
N LYS A 344 -8.67 14.79 18.45
CA LYS A 344 -9.95 14.07 18.62
C LYS A 344 -10.87 14.14 17.40
N ARG A 345 -10.66 15.11 16.53
CA ARG A 345 -11.42 15.35 15.32
C ARG A 345 -10.67 14.96 14.07
N ALA A 346 -9.33 15.03 14.12
CA ALA A 346 -8.46 14.65 13.02
C ALA A 346 -8.49 13.13 12.83
N LYS A 347 -8.46 12.69 11.57
CA LYS A 347 -8.51 11.28 11.19
C LYS A 347 -7.59 11.01 9.99
N TRP A 348 -7.29 9.75 9.77
CA TRP A 348 -6.61 9.30 8.56
C TRP A 348 -7.34 9.83 7.30
N GLY A 349 -6.55 10.30 6.32
CA GLY A 349 -7.06 10.86 5.08
C GLY A 349 -7.47 12.34 5.15
N ASP A 350 -7.50 12.96 6.33
CA ASP A 350 -7.69 14.41 6.45
C ASP A 350 -6.50 15.15 5.82
N ARG A 351 -6.78 16.36 5.34
CA ARG A 351 -5.77 17.22 4.70
C ARG A 351 -5.05 18.07 5.70
N PHE A 352 -3.84 18.47 5.35
CA PHE A 352 -3.11 19.46 6.11
C PHE A 352 -2.44 20.51 5.21
N TYR A 353 -2.22 21.67 5.79
CA TYR A 353 -1.37 22.72 5.27
C TYR A 353 -0.39 23.16 6.34
N LEU A 354 0.89 23.32 5.96
CA LEU A 354 1.92 23.86 6.83
C LEU A 354 2.14 25.33 6.47
N VAL A 355 1.90 26.21 7.44
CA VAL A 355 2.04 27.66 7.31
C VAL A 355 3.31 28.11 8.00
N LYS A 356 4.27 28.61 7.22
CA LYS A 356 5.48 29.23 7.73
C LYS A 356 5.13 30.57 8.40
N ARG A 357 5.65 30.76 9.60
CA ARG A 357 5.64 32.00 10.37
C ARG A 357 7.08 32.53 10.62
N GLY A 358 7.24 33.55 11.40
CA GLY A 358 8.54 34.13 11.78
C GLY A 358 9.11 35.06 10.72
N ALA A 359 10.43 35.13 10.62
CA ALA A 359 11.12 36.10 9.78
C ALA A 359 10.91 35.86 8.28
N GLY A 360 10.90 36.93 7.48
CA GLY A 360 10.71 36.86 6.04
C GLY A 360 9.25 36.69 5.61
N GLU A 361 9.04 36.20 4.38
CA GLU A 361 7.70 35.98 3.85
C GLU A 361 7.01 34.81 4.59
N THR A 362 5.73 35.01 4.94
CA THR A 362 4.95 34.09 5.76
C THR A 362 3.75 33.55 4.94
N GLY A 363 3.49 32.25 4.98
CA GLY A 363 2.43 31.64 4.19
C GLY A 363 2.57 30.14 4.07
N VAL A 364 1.81 29.52 3.17
CA VAL A 364 1.78 28.07 2.98
C VAL A 364 3.04 27.60 2.29
N VAL A 365 3.70 26.62 2.89
CA VAL A 365 4.94 26.01 2.36
C VAL A 365 4.82 24.50 2.11
N MET A 366 3.74 23.86 2.58
CA MET A 366 3.52 22.43 2.37
C MET A 366 2.03 22.12 2.44
N SER A 367 1.59 21.19 1.63
CA SER A 367 0.28 20.53 1.73
C SER A 367 0.42 19.03 1.66
N GLY A 368 -0.60 18.30 2.12
CA GLY A 368 -0.62 16.85 2.05
C GLY A 368 -1.78 16.24 2.80
N VAL A 369 -1.65 14.96 3.16
CA VAL A 369 -2.66 14.20 3.89
C VAL A 369 -2.06 13.43 5.05
N PHE A 370 -2.92 13.13 6.03
CA PHE A 370 -2.54 12.21 7.12
C PHE A 370 -2.58 10.77 6.67
N THR A 371 -1.53 10.03 7.03
CA THR A 371 -1.36 8.62 6.71
C THR A 371 -1.46 7.72 7.95
N SER A 372 -1.81 8.27 9.10
CA SER A 372 -2.11 7.51 10.32
C SER A 372 -3.33 8.07 11.04
N GLN A 373 -3.89 7.29 11.96
CA GLN A 373 -4.75 7.83 13.02
C GLN A 373 -3.91 8.56 14.07
N PRO A 374 -4.48 9.47 14.86
CA PRO A 374 -3.75 10.09 15.97
C PRO A 374 -3.21 9.03 16.94
N TYR A 375 -1.95 9.14 17.32
CA TYR A 375 -1.30 8.28 18.31
C TYR A 375 -0.59 9.12 19.38
N ALA A 376 -0.52 8.58 20.58
CA ALA A 376 0.07 9.27 21.73
C ALA A 376 1.57 8.96 21.82
N LEU A 377 2.39 9.99 21.98
CA LEU A 377 3.79 9.89 22.38
C LEU A 377 4.03 10.67 23.66
N GLU A 378 4.89 10.14 24.50
CA GLU A 378 5.32 10.80 25.73
C GLU A 378 6.65 11.52 25.47
N ASP A 379 6.71 12.82 25.75
CA ASP A 379 7.94 13.61 25.61
C ASP A 379 8.92 13.31 26.79
N GLU A 380 10.16 13.81 26.70
CA GLU A 380 11.20 13.63 27.73
C GLU A 380 10.79 14.14 29.11
N GLN A 381 9.72 14.94 29.19
CA GLN A 381 9.20 15.49 30.43
C GLN A 381 7.96 14.74 30.95
N GLY A 382 7.61 13.61 30.33
CA GLY A 382 6.47 12.79 30.70
C GLY A 382 5.12 13.36 30.29
N ARG A 383 5.08 14.31 29.33
CA ARG A 383 3.83 14.89 28.81
C ARG A 383 3.40 14.13 27.58
N VAL A 384 2.15 13.67 27.58
CA VAL A 384 1.54 13.00 26.43
C VAL A 384 1.11 14.02 25.39
N ARG A 385 1.61 13.87 24.17
CA ARG A 385 1.17 14.62 22.99
C ARG A 385 0.62 13.67 21.95
N TYR A 386 -0.25 14.17 21.08
CA TYR A 386 -0.86 13.38 20.04
C TYR A 386 -0.30 13.77 18.67
N TYR A 387 0.30 12.81 18.00
CA TYR A 387 0.94 12.98 16.70
C TYR A 387 0.14 12.26 15.61
N MET A 388 0.32 12.73 14.39
CA MET A 388 -0.13 12.04 13.18
C MET A 388 1.00 12.02 12.16
N ASP A 389 1.09 10.93 11.43
CA ASP A 389 1.97 10.86 10.29
C ASP A 389 1.38 11.60 9.10
N MET A 390 2.25 12.26 8.36
CA MET A 390 1.89 13.13 7.27
C MET A 390 2.67 12.75 6.02
N ARG A 391 2.00 12.76 4.89
CA ARG A 391 2.63 12.63 3.57
C ARG A 391 2.40 13.93 2.80
N PRO A 392 3.45 14.67 2.46
CA PRO A 392 3.32 15.84 1.59
C PRO A 392 2.86 15.43 0.19
N ASN A 393 2.03 16.24 -0.42
CA ASN A 393 1.75 16.20 -1.86
C ASN A 393 2.37 17.39 -2.59
N LEU A 394 2.71 18.44 -1.87
CA LEU A 394 3.44 19.60 -2.39
C LEU A 394 4.26 20.28 -1.29
N MET A 395 5.50 20.60 -1.60
CA MET A 395 6.38 21.43 -0.76
C MET A 395 6.92 22.59 -1.59
N VAL A 396 6.98 23.77 -0.98
CA VAL A 396 7.48 25.00 -1.62
C VAL A 396 8.74 25.47 -0.90
N ASN A 397 9.78 25.81 -1.68
CA ASN A 397 10.96 26.47 -1.15
C ASN A 397 10.68 27.99 -1.02
N PRO A 398 10.45 28.52 0.20
CA PRO A 398 10.06 29.92 0.39
C PRO A 398 11.21 30.91 0.15
N LEU A 399 12.44 30.42 -0.10
CA LEU A 399 13.58 31.24 -0.48
C LEU A 399 13.71 31.41 -2.00
N ALA A 400 13.04 30.55 -2.77
CA ALA A 400 13.20 30.49 -4.22
C ALA A 400 11.89 30.78 -4.98
N ALA A 401 10.74 30.59 -4.35
CA ALA A 401 9.43 30.85 -4.94
C ALA A 401 8.55 31.73 -4.05
N PRO A 402 7.67 32.55 -4.63
CA PRO A 402 6.62 33.22 -3.87
C PRO A 402 5.68 32.19 -3.26
N ILE A 403 5.23 32.40 -2.03
CA ILE A 403 4.32 31.51 -1.32
C ILE A 403 2.91 32.09 -1.27
N LEU A 404 1.89 31.25 -1.02
CA LEU A 404 0.54 31.73 -0.71
C LEU A 404 0.57 32.39 0.67
N THR A 405 0.55 33.73 0.70
CA THR A 405 0.85 34.51 1.90
C THR A 405 -0.26 34.49 2.93
N ILE A 406 0.10 34.68 4.22
CA ILE A 406 -0.87 34.86 5.31
C ILE A 406 -1.78 36.08 5.06
N GLU A 407 -1.30 37.12 4.39
CA GLU A 407 -2.12 38.29 4.05
C GLU A 407 -3.25 37.90 3.09
N SER A 408 -2.94 37.11 2.03
CA SER A 408 -3.95 36.59 1.11
C SER A 408 -4.94 35.68 1.82
N LEU A 409 -4.43 34.81 2.68
CA LEU A 409 -5.25 33.89 3.48
C LEU A 409 -6.18 34.66 4.43
N SER A 410 -5.69 35.69 5.09
CA SER A 410 -6.47 36.51 6.03
C SER A 410 -7.59 37.29 5.35
N VAL A 411 -7.39 37.71 4.10
CA VAL A 411 -8.43 38.35 3.29
C VAL A 411 -9.53 37.38 2.91
N ALA A 412 -9.17 36.19 2.48
CA ALA A 412 -10.13 35.21 1.98
C ALA A 412 -10.81 34.40 3.09
N ILE A 413 -10.10 34.14 4.17
CA ILE A 413 -10.53 33.35 5.33
C ILE A 413 -10.30 34.16 6.61
N PRO A 414 -11.05 35.25 6.83
CA PRO A 414 -10.88 36.12 7.98
C PRO A 414 -11.36 35.51 9.31
N SER A 415 -12.06 34.42 9.26
CA SER A 415 -12.58 33.67 10.42
C SER A 415 -11.50 32.87 11.16
N PHE A 416 -10.35 32.61 10.51
CA PHE A 416 -9.25 31.88 11.12
C PHE A 416 -8.12 32.84 11.54
N ASP A 417 -7.59 32.65 12.75
CA ASP A 417 -6.47 33.42 13.24
C ASP A 417 -5.13 32.89 12.71
N TRP A 418 -4.73 33.37 11.55
CA TRP A 418 -3.49 32.96 10.89
C TRP A 418 -2.22 33.30 11.66
N SER A 419 -2.30 34.26 12.60
CA SER A 419 -1.16 34.75 13.36
C SER A 419 -1.01 34.13 14.75
N GLY A 420 -2.12 33.78 15.39
CA GLY A 420 -2.15 33.34 16.80
C GLY A 420 -2.66 31.95 17.04
N SER A 421 -3.21 31.25 16.01
CA SER A 421 -3.72 29.89 16.19
C SER A 421 -2.63 28.91 16.62
N LEU A 422 -3.01 27.91 17.40
CA LEU A 422 -2.16 26.76 17.72
C LEU A 422 -1.95 25.90 16.47
N SER A 423 -0.81 25.22 16.42
CA SER A 423 -0.52 24.25 15.36
C SER A 423 -1.48 23.05 15.49
N GLY A 424 -2.01 22.57 14.37
CA GLY A 424 -2.92 21.43 14.34
C GLY A 424 -4.39 21.78 14.64
N CYS A 425 -4.83 22.99 14.28
CA CYS A 425 -6.24 23.41 14.35
C CYS A 425 -6.98 23.07 13.04
N ILE A 426 -8.26 22.71 13.16
CA ILE A 426 -9.12 22.33 12.03
C ILE A 426 -9.93 23.55 11.55
N LEU A 427 -9.91 23.82 10.24
CA LEU A 427 -10.76 24.83 9.61
C LEU A 427 -12.25 24.41 9.65
N SER A 428 -13.15 25.40 9.62
CA SER A 428 -14.55 25.12 9.31
C SER A 428 -14.70 24.57 7.89
N SER A 429 -15.71 23.77 7.59
CA SER A 429 -15.91 23.20 6.25
C SER A 429 -15.98 24.25 5.15
N GLY A 430 -16.62 25.39 5.42
CA GLY A 430 -16.68 26.51 4.47
C GLY A 430 -15.34 27.21 4.24
N ASP A 431 -14.50 27.29 5.26
CA ASP A 431 -13.15 27.86 5.16
C ASP A 431 -12.16 26.85 4.57
N ALA A 432 -12.35 25.56 4.84
CA ALA A 432 -11.60 24.48 4.22
C ALA A 432 -11.75 24.52 2.69
N LYS A 433 -12.99 24.65 2.20
CA LYS A 433 -13.24 24.79 0.75
C LYS A 433 -12.52 26.01 0.15
N LYS A 434 -12.57 27.16 0.82
CA LYS A 434 -11.85 28.36 0.36
C LYS A 434 -10.34 28.16 0.35
N MET A 435 -9.81 27.42 1.34
CA MET A 435 -8.39 27.09 1.40
C MET A 435 -7.96 26.23 0.21
N GLU A 436 -8.78 25.22 -0.14
CA GLU A 436 -8.56 24.37 -1.31
C GLU A 436 -8.56 25.18 -2.61
N ASP A 437 -9.58 26.04 -2.79
CA ASP A 437 -9.70 26.87 -3.99
C ASP A 437 -8.47 27.81 -4.11
N LEU A 438 -8.07 28.47 -3.02
CA LEU A 438 -6.90 29.36 -3.01
C LEU A 438 -5.58 28.63 -3.31
N TRP A 439 -5.44 27.41 -2.78
CA TRP A 439 -4.24 26.62 -3.01
C TRP A 439 -4.18 26.13 -4.46
N ALA A 440 -5.31 25.72 -5.03
CA ALA A 440 -5.40 25.35 -6.42
C ALA A 440 -5.07 26.53 -7.35
N ASP A 441 -5.65 27.71 -7.08
CA ASP A 441 -5.37 28.95 -7.84
C ASP A 441 -3.89 29.36 -7.75
N TYR A 442 -3.29 29.22 -6.55
CA TYR A 442 -1.87 29.48 -6.34
C TYR A 442 -1.00 28.55 -7.19
N ILE A 443 -1.29 27.25 -7.18
CA ILE A 443 -0.54 26.26 -7.96
C ILE A 443 -0.69 26.54 -9.45
N ASP A 444 -1.90 26.81 -9.94
CA ASP A 444 -2.15 27.12 -11.34
C ASP A 444 -1.46 28.42 -11.78
N GLY A 445 -1.43 29.41 -10.91
CA GLY A 445 -0.66 30.64 -11.12
C GLY A 445 0.84 30.39 -11.23
N MET A 446 1.36 29.47 -10.42
CA MET A 446 2.77 29.10 -10.44
C MET A 446 3.15 28.34 -11.72
N ARG A 447 2.25 27.52 -12.29
CA ARG A 447 2.45 26.85 -13.58
C ARG A 447 2.61 27.84 -14.74
N GLY A 448 1.89 28.97 -14.71
CA GLY A 448 1.98 30.01 -15.74
C GLY A 448 3.30 30.81 -15.73
N HIS A 449 4.10 30.70 -14.68
CA HIS A 449 5.39 31.40 -14.54
C HIS A 449 6.60 30.50 -14.86
N ILE A 450 6.38 29.37 -15.54
CA ILE A 450 7.41 28.40 -15.90
C ILE A 450 8.22 28.88 -17.10
N ASP A 451 9.00 29.94 -16.89
CA ASP A 451 10.21 30.21 -17.66
C ASP A 451 11.42 29.71 -16.82
N GLY A 452 11.71 28.43 -16.89
CA GLY A 452 12.99 27.75 -16.57
C GLY A 452 13.65 27.95 -15.19
N LYS A 453 13.22 28.90 -14.37
CA LYS A 453 13.84 29.22 -13.07
C LYS A 453 12.96 28.98 -11.85
N VAL A 454 11.69 28.85 -12.01
CA VAL A 454 10.74 28.65 -10.92
C VAL A 454 10.39 27.17 -10.70
N ILE A 455 10.64 26.32 -11.70
CA ILE A 455 10.44 24.88 -11.60
C ILE A 455 11.27 24.26 -10.47
N ASN A 456 12.48 24.78 -10.21
CA ASN A 456 13.33 24.31 -9.13
C ASN A 456 12.87 24.77 -7.73
N ALA A 457 11.77 25.49 -7.63
CA ALA A 457 11.28 26.02 -6.38
C ALA A 457 9.95 25.38 -5.95
N ILE A 458 9.17 24.91 -6.90
CA ILE A 458 8.14 23.89 -6.72
C ILE A 458 8.72 22.65 -7.37
N GLU A 459 9.76 22.11 -6.81
CA GLU A 459 10.16 20.76 -7.17
C GLU A 459 9.07 19.84 -6.66
N VAL A 460 8.16 19.63 -7.54
CA VAL A 460 7.54 18.36 -7.70
C VAL A 460 8.65 17.52 -8.28
N ASN A 461 9.47 16.96 -7.46
CA ASN A 461 10.30 15.85 -7.87
C ASN A 461 9.35 14.68 -8.09
N CYS A 462 8.85 14.64 -9.31
CA CYS A 462 8.34 13.43 -9.89
C CYS A 462 9.50 12.59 -10.31
#